data_7a9693ed4896f1e61584c89d3c43cafc
#
_entry.id   7a9693ed4896f1e61584c89d3c43cafc
#
_cell.length_a   1.000
_cell.length_b   1.000
_cell.length_c   1.000
_cell.angle_alpha   90.00
_cell.angle_beta   90.00
_cell.angle_gamma   90.00
#
_symmetry.space_group_name_H-M   'P 1'
#
loop_
_entity.id
_entity.type
_entity.pdbx_description
1 polymer ?
#
loop_
_entity_poly.entity_id
_entity_poly.type
_entity_poly.pdbx_seq_one_letter_code
_entity_poly.pdbx_strand_id
1 'polypeptide(L)'
;EAGKTFYKHRKENHVHLLGLKYIPIRSKFIDVGATKKEQIFIMLGGSDTANLSLKLIHSLKDVAIKKLIVSNDSDIVNSLKKYKDVEVLHKPLDIQLVEAMASSTIAISTASMGTYELAYLKIPTIIIAVAKNQEIGVAQFIKYNIASDFISIKNKDWQCDLKSKVQRIFYQESHDINQSINGKGTENIAYEILELIK
;
A
#
# COMPACT_ATOMS: atom_id res chain seq x y z
N GLU A 1 7.48 -1.42 18.58
CA GLU A 1 8.56 -0.71 19.33
C GLU A 1 8.50 0.80 19.10
N ALA A 2 8.32 1.30 17.86
CA ALA A 2 8.22 2.74 17.59
C ALA A 2 7.09 3.39 18.39
N GLY A 3 5.95 2.73 18.53
CA GLY A 3 4.83 3.19 19.35
C GLY A 3 5.19 3.32 20.84
N LYS A 4 5.92 2.35 21.40
CA LYS A 4 6.35 2.39 22.81
C LYS A 4 7.25 3.60 23.11
N THR A 5 8.13 3.95 22.17
CA THR A 5 9.02 5.12 22.30
C THR A 5 8.24 6.42 22.22
N PHE A 6 7.27 6.53 21.31
CA PHE A 6 6.44 7.70 21.11
C PHE A 6 5.53 8.01 22.33
N TYR A 7 5.10 6.97 23.07
CA TYR A 7 4.14 7.10 24.17
C TYR A 7 4.78 7.03 25.54
N LYS A 8 6.09 7.06 25.68
CA LYS A 8 6.84 6.99 26.94
C LYS A 8 6.43 8.02 28.01
N HIS A 9 5.86 9.15 27.61
CA HIS A 9 5.57 10.28 28.51
C HIS A 9 4.07 10.53 28.70
N ARG A 10 3.19 9.60 28.33
CA ARG A 10 1.74 9.74 28.57
C ARG A 10 1.37 9.24 29.96
N LYS A 11 0.36 9.92 30.56
CA LYS A 11 -0.15 9.66 31.90
C LYS A 11 -0.58 8.19 32.08
N GLU A 12 -0.44 7.67 33.29
CA GLU A 12 -0.60 6.26 33.68
C GLU A 12 -1.97 5.61 33.37
N ASN A 13 -3.00 6.42 33.07
CA ASN A 13 -4.38 5.95 32.85
C ASN A 13 -4.74 5.70 31.37
N HIS A 14 -3.77 5.49 30.49
CA HIS A 14 -4.02 5.21 29.08
C HIS A 14 -3.56 3.81 28.67
N VAL A 15 -4.45 3.05 28.07
CA VAL A 15 -4.11 1.80 27.40
C VAL A 15 -3.72 2.09 25.95
N HIS A 16 -2.57 1.58 25.55
CA HIS A 16 -2.05 1.74 24.18
C HIS A 16 -2.18 0.42 23.45
N LEU A 17 -3.06 0.38 22.44
CA LEU A 17 -3.22 -0.77 21.55
C LEU A 17 -2.17 -0.68 20.43
N LEU A 18 -1.03 -1.32 20.64
CA LEU A 18 0.11 -1.25 19.73
C LEU A 18 0.36 -2.58 19.04
N GLY A 19 0.68 -2.51 17.76
CA GLY A 19 1.07 -3.66 16.95
C GLY A 19 0.10 -3.99 15.84
N LEU A 20 0.54 -4.85 14.93
CA LEU A 20 -0.17 -5.19 13.70
C LEU A 20 -1.50 -5.89 13.94
N LYS A 21 -1.65 -6.58 15.10
CA LYS A 21 -2.91 -7.26 15.46
C LYS A 21 -4.10 -6.31 15.66
N TYR A 22 -3.83 -5.01 15.83
CA TYR A 22 -4.86 -3.97 16.01
C TYR A 22 -5.12 -3.15 14.76
N ILE A 23 -4.49 -3.47 13.62
CA ILE A 23 -4.75 -2.75 12.38
C ILE A 23 -6.14 -3.12 11.85
N PRO A 24 -7.09 -2.16 11.79
CA PRO A 24 -8.42 -2.42 11.27
C PRO A 24 -8.34 -2.58 9.73
N ILE A 25 -8.81 -3.69 9.24
CA ILE A 25 -8.99 -3.93 7.80
C ILE A 25 -10.47 -3.76 7.47
N ARG A 26 -10.78 -3.00 6.42
CA ARG A 26 -12.16 -2.80 5.98
C ARG A 26 -12.80 -4.16 5.67
N SER A 27 -14.06 -4.38 6.09
CA SER A 27 -14.76 -5.65 5.97
C SER A 27 -14.81 -6.17 4.53
N LYS A 28 -14.86 -5.29 3.53
CA LYS A 28 -14.88 -5.67 2.11
C LYS A 28 -13.60 -6.34 1.61
N PHE A 29 -12.50 -6.28 2.37
CA PHE A 29 -11.27 -7.00 2.06
C PHE A 29 -11.24 -8.41 2.65
N ILE A 30 -12.14 -8.69 3.61
CA ILE A 30 -12.20 -10.00 4.27
C ILE A 30 -12.85 -10.99 3.31
N ASP A 31 -12.22 -12.15 3.13
CA ASP A 31 -12.68 -13.25 2.27
C ASP A 31 -12.88 -12.88 0.78
N VAL A 32 -12.21 -11.82 0.31
CA VAL A 32 -12.22 -11.51 -1.11
C VAL A 32 -11.43 -12.56 -1.90
N GLY A 33 -12.14 -13.29 -2.75
CA GLY A 33 -11.52 -14.16 -3.75
C GLY A 33 -11.29 -13.39 -5.05
N ALA A 34 -10.09 -13.48 -5.61
CA ALA A 34 -9.80 -12.89 -6.91
C ALA A 34 -8.82 -13.75 -7.70
N THR A 35 -9.08 -13.90 -8.99
CA THR A 35 -8.11 -14.51 -9.91
C THR A 35 -6.97 -13.54 -10.16
N LYS A 36 -5.74 -13.98 -9.91
CA LYS A 36 -4.54 -13.17 -10.14
C LYS A 36 -4.36 -12.85 -11.61
N LYS A 37 -3.98 -11.60 -11.87
CA LYS A 37 -3.67 -11.06 -13.20
C LYS A 37 -2.25 -10.52 -13.17
N GLU A 38 -1.52 -10.69 -14.25
CA GLU A 38 -0.20 -10.10 -14.44
C GLU A 38 -0.32 -8.58 -14.60
N GLN A 39 -0.52 -7.90 -13.49
CA GLN A 39 -0.69 -6.45 -13.48
C GLN A 39 -0.07 -5.81 -12.24
N ILE A 40 0.33 -4.55 -12.40
CA ILE A 40 0.82 -3.66 -11.34
C ILE A 40 -0.36 -2.79 -10.88
N PHE A 41 -0.78 -2.92 -9.62
CA PHE A 41 -1.72 -2.00 -9.01
C PHE A 41 -1.00 -0.76 -8.51
N ILE A 42 -1.52 0.45 -8.80
CA ILE A 42 -0.88 1.72 -8.42
C ILE A 42 -1.89 2.61 -7.72
N MET A 43 -1.61 2.97 -6.45
CA MET A 43 -2.46 3.86 -5.67
C MET A 43 -1.60 4.83 -4.84
N LEU A 44 -1.59 6.10 -5.23
CA LEU A 44 -0.73 7.14 -4.64
C LEU A 44 -1.44 8.06 -3.65
N GLY A 45 -2.62 7.65 -3.16
CA GLY A 45 -3.45 8.42 -2.23
C GLY A 45 -4.53 9.24 -2.93
N GLY A 46 -5.26 10.04 -2.15
CA GLY A 46 -6.45 10.76 -2.64
C GLY A 46 -6.15 11.97 -3.53
N SER A 47 -4.96 12.53 -3.45
CA SER A 47 -4.50 13.64 -4.30
C SER A 47 -3.06 13.39 -4.73
N ASP A 48 -2.82 13.43 -6.03
CA ASP A 48 -1.47 13.31 -6.60
C ASP A 48 -0.81 14.69 -6.74
N THR A 49 -0.57 15.34 -5.59
CA THR A 49 -0.06 16.71 -5.51
C THR A 49 1.28 16.95 -6.20
N ALA A 50 2.04 15.88 -6.49
CA ALA A 50 3.35 15.97 -7.13
C ALA A 50 3.35 15.53 -8.60
N ASN A 51 2.18 15.29 -9.21
CA ASN A 51 2.04 14.65 -10.53
C ASN A 51 2.88 13.36 -10.64
N LEU A 52 2.91 12.62 -9.54
CA LEU A 52 3.75 11.45 -9.40
C LEU A 52 3.24 10.29 -10.25
N SER A 53 1.93 10.20 -10.45
CA SER A 53 1.28 9.20 -11.32
C SER A 53 1.87 9.20 -12.73
N LEU A 54 1.98 10.38 -13.36
CA LEU A 54 2.53 10.50 -14.72
C LEU A 54 4.01 10.14 -14.77
N LYS A 55 4.81 10.59 -13.79
CA LYS A 55 6.24 10.29 -13.70
C LYS A 55 6.47 8.79 -13.51
N LEU A 56 5.64 8.16 -12.67
CA LEU A 56 5.72 6.74 -12.36
C LEU A 56 5.35 5.89 -13.59
N ILE A 57 4.25 6.20 -14.27
CA ILE A 57 3.86 5.52 -15.49
C ILE A 57 4.92 5.70 -16.58
N HIS A 58 5.47 6.92 -16.71
CA HIS A 58 6.57 7.15 -17.67
C HIS A 58 7.81 6.31 -17.35
N SER A 59 8.15 6.14 -16.08
CA SER A 59 9.29 5.28 -15.66
C SER A 59 9.07 3.81 -15.99
N LEU A 60 7.81 3.37 -16.00
CA LEU A 60 7.42 1.98 -16.25
C LEU A 60 6.97 1.72 -17.71
N LYS A 61 7.13 2.68 -18.62
CA LYS A 61 6.66 2.56 -20.01
C LYS A 61 7.22 1.34 -20.78
N ASP A 62 8.46 0.96 -20.47
CA ASP A 62 9.14 -0.17 -21.10
C ASP A 62 8.98 -1.49 -20.31
N VAL A 63 8.21 -1.50 -19.23
CA VAL A 63 7.87 -2.70 -18.48
C VAL A 63 6.62 -3.30 -19.10
N ALA A 64 6.75 -4.47 -19.75
CA ALA A 64 5.67 -5.15 -20.46
C ALA A 64 4.65 -5.83 -19.52
N ILE A 65 4.21 -5.12 -18.48
CA ILE A 65 3.22 -5.56 -17.51
C ILE A 65 2.11 -4.51 -17.50
N LYS A 66 0.84 -4.94 -17.49
CA LYS A 66 -0.31 -4.03 -17.42
C LYS A 66 -0.26 -3.20 -16.12
N LYS A 67 -0.55 -1.91 -16.20
CA LYS A 67 -0.65 -1.00 -15.04
C LYS A 67 -2.11 -0.65 -14.81
N LEU A 68 -2.58 -0.85 -13.60
CA LEU A 68 -3.91 -0.48 -13.14
C LEU A 68 -3.76 0.61 -12.07
N ILE A 69 -4.06 1.86 -12.43
CA ILE A 69 -3.85 3.01 -11.55
C ILE A 69 -5.17 3.61 -11.08
N VAL A 70 -5.23 3.93 -9.80
CA VAL A 70 -6.36 4.65 -9.20
C VAL A 70 -6.08 6.15 -9.21
N SER A 71 -7.00 6.93 -9.75
CA SER A 71 -6.93 8.39 -9.71
C SER A 71 -8.32 9.01 -9.54
N ASN A 72 -8.41 10.04 -8.70
CA ASN A 72 -9.60 10.87 -8.55
C ASN A 72 -9.52 12.15 -9.38
N ASP A 73 -8.40 12.42 -10.03
CA ASP A 73 -8.12 13.61 -10.83
C ASP A 73 -8.39 13.34 -12.32
N SER A 74 -9.35 14.09 -12.89
CA SER A 74 -9.76 13.94 -14.28
C SER A 74 -8.66 14.32 -15.28
N ASP A 75 -7.77 15.26 -14.95
CA ASP A 75 -6.68 15.68 -15.84
C ASP A 75 -5.61 14.61 -15.91
N ILE A 76 -5.29 13.98 -14.79
CA ILE A 76 -4.40 12.81 -14.73
C ILE A 76 -5.00 11.67 -15.53
N VAL A 77 -6.29 11.35 -15.34
CA VAL A 77 -7.00 10.32 -16.10
C VAL A 77 -6.87 10.56 -17.60
N ASN A 78 -7.15 11.79 -18.06
CA ASN A 78 -7.05 12.14 -19.48
C ASN A 78 -5.60 12.02 -20.00
N SER A 79 -4.63 12.45 -19.22
CA SER A 79 -3.21 12.36 -19.57
C SER A 79 -2.70 10.93 -19.69
N LEU A 80 -3.31 9.99 -18.94
CA LEU A 80 -2.93 8.58 -18.94
C LEU A 80 -3.53 7.77 -20.10
N LYS A 81 -4.60 8.24 -20.74
CA LYS A 81 -5.28 7.57 -21.87
C LYS A 81 -4.38 7.26 -23.06
N LYS A 82 -3.27 7.99 -23.21
CA LYS A 82 -2.29 7.76 -24.30
C LYS A 82 -1.44 6.49 -24.15
N TYR A 83 -1.40 5.91 -22.93
CA TYR A 83 -0.62 4.71 -22.67
C TYR A 83 -1.52 3.48 -22.83
N LYS A 84 -1.22 2.61 -23.81
CA LYS A 84 -2.07 1.45 -24.16
C LYS A 84 -2.10 0.36 -23.08
N ASP A 85 -1.05 0.26 -22.27
CA ASP A 85 -0.88 -0.71 -21.19
C ASP A 85 -1.30 -0.18 -19.80
N VAL A 86 -1.95 0.98 -19.78
CA VAL A 86 -2.45 1.63 -18.56
C VAL A 86 -3.97 1.66 -18.56
N GLU A 87 -4.55 1.04 -17.56
CA GLU A 87 -5.96 1.18 -17.23
C GLU A 87 -6.11 2.09 -16.01
N VAL A 88 -7.08 3.01 -16.07
CA VAL A 88 -7.33 3.96 -14.99
C VAL A 88 -8.67 3.66 -14.33
N LEU A 89 -8.65 3.41 -13.04
CA LEU A 89 -9.84 3.40 -12.19
C LEU A 89 -10.08 4.82 -11.69
N HIS A 90 -11.05 5.51 -12.30
CA HIS A 90 -11.44 6.86 -11.92
C HIS A 90 -12.54 6.82 -10.87
N LYS A 91 -12.25 7.31 -9.66
CA LYS A 91 -13.20 7.32 -8.52
C LYS A 91 -13.87 5.96 -8.31
N PRO A 92 -13.11 4.87 -8.16
CA PRO A 92 -13.70 3.54 -8.08
C PRO A 92 -14.60 3.41 -6.85
N LEU A 93 -15.65 2.61 -6.99
CA LEU A 93 -16.39 2.13 -5.82
C LEU A 93 -15.49 1.19 -5.00
N ASP A 94 -15.77 1.06 -3.72
CA ASP A 94 -15.00 0.18 -2.82
C ASP A 94 -14.82 -1.23 -3.38
N ILE A 95 -15.87 -1.82 -3.96
CA ILE A 95 -15.79 -3.18 -4.50
C ILE A 95 -14.82 -3.26 -5.69
N GLN A 96 -14.83 -2.27 -6.56
CA GLN A 96 -13.90 -2.19 -7.70
C GLN A 96 -12.46 -2.04 -7.23
N LEU A 97 -12.24 -1.23 -6.17
CA LEU A 97 -10.93 -1.05 -5.57
C LEU A 97 -10.40 -2.36 -4.95
N VAL A 98 -11.25 -3.06 -4.20
CA VAL A 98 -10.90 -4.34 -3.55
C VAL A 98 -10.54 -5.40 -4.60
N GLU A 99 -11.35 -5.55 -5.65
CA GLU A 99 -11.09 -6.47 -6.75
C GLU A 99 -9.79 -6.14 -7.50
N ALA A 100 -9.56 -4.84 -7.76
CA ALA A 100 -8.34 -4.38 -8.41
C ALA A 100 -7.10 -4.71 -7.58
N MET A 101 -7.13 -4.45 -6.27
CA MET A 101 -6.05 -4.81 -5.36
C MET A 101 -5.85 -6.32 -5.31
N ALA A 102 -6.91 -7.08 -5.01
CA ALA A 102 -6.84 -8.52 -4.81
C ALA A 102 -6.40 -9.28 -6.06
N SER A 103 -6.77 -8.82 -7.26
CA SER A 103 -6.40 -9.46 -8.53
C SER A 103 -4.98 -9.13 -9.00
N SER A 104 -4.29 -8.18 -8.40
CA SER A 104 -2.96 -7.75 -8.87
C SER A 104 -1.84 -8.64 -8.35
N THR A 105 -0.74 -8.72 -9.10
CA THR A 105 0.46 -9.51 -8.75
C THR A 105 1.42 -8.69 -7.87
N ILE A 106 1.51 -7.40 -8.10
CA ILE A 106 2.36 -6.46 -7.36
C ILE A 106 1.62 -5.13 -7.20
N ALA A 107 1.96 -4.37 -6.17
CA ALA A 107 1.43 -3.04 -5.97
C ALA A 107 2.52 -1.97 -5.79
N ILE A 108 2.19 -0.74 -6.16
CA ILE A 108 2.95 0.47 -5.84
C ILE A 108 2.01 1.40 -5.09
N SER A 109 2.37 1.78 -3.87
CA SER A 109 1.52 2.60 -3.01
C SER A 109 2.36 3.62 -2.24
N THR A 110 1.70 4.60 -1.64
CA THR A 110 2.32 5.46 -0.61
C THR A 110 2.13 4.83 0.77
N ALA A 111 2.89 5.28 1.78
CA ALA A 111 2.76 4.83 3.15
C ALA A 111 1.39 5.25 3.73
N SER A 112 0.39 4.39 3.64
CA SER A 112 -1.01 4.66 4.00
C SER A 112 -1.71 3.39 4.52
N MET A 113 -2.97 3.51 4.93
CA MET A 113 -3.80 2.36 5.32
C MET A 113 -3.93 1.32 4.19
N GLY A 114 -3.96 1.75 2.93
CA GLY A 114 -3.98 0.84 1.78
C GLY A 114 -2.80 -0.12 1.74
N THR A 115 -1.65 0.25 2.29
CA THR A 115 -0.49 -0.66 2.38
C THR A 115 -0.76 -1.84 3.32
N TYR A 116 -1.48 -1.63 4.43
CA TYR A 116 -1.89 -2.74 5.32
C TYR A 116 -2.93 -3.63 4.66
N GLU A 117 -3.85 -3.06 3.87
CA GLU A 117 -4.83 -3.83 3.10
C GLU A 117 -4.16 -4.68 2.02
N LEU A 118 -3.16 -4.13 1.31
CA LEU A 118 -2.33 -4.88 0.36
C LEU A 118 -1.56 -6.02 1.05
N ALA A 119 -0.99 -5.76 2.24
CA ALA A 119 -0.31 -6.79 3.02
C ALA A 119 -1.28 -7.88 3.49
N TYR A 120 -2.51 -7.52 3.90
CA TYR A 120 -3.57 -8.49 4.22
C TYR A 120 -3.89 -9.40 3.03
N LEU A 121 -4.00 -8.83 1.83
CA LEU A 121 -4.23 -9.55 0.57
C LEU A 121 -3.00 -10.32 0.07
N LYS A 122 -1.87 -10.25 0.78
CA LYS A 122 -0.58 -10.86 0.37
C LYS A 122 -0.06 -10.34 -0.96
N ILE A 123 -0.27 -9.06 -1.25
CA ILE A 123 0.23 -8.41 -2.45
C ILE A 123 1.60 -7.78 -2.13
N PRO A 124 2.70 -8.22 -2.77
CA PRO A 124 3.99 -7.58 -2.62
C PRO A 124 3.91 -6.12 -3.05
N THR A 125 4.37 -5.22 -2.20
CA THR A 125 4.15 -3.79 -2.37
C THR A 125 5.46 -3.02 -2.33
N ILE A 126 5.66 -2.12 -3.30
CA ILE A 126 6.70 -1.09 -3.28
C ILE A 126 6.09 0.20 -2.75
N ILE A 127 6.66 0.75 -1.69
CA ILE A 127 6.20 2.03 -1.13
C ILE A 127 6.97 3.18 -1.75
N ILE A 128 6.25 4.20 -2.20
CA ILE A 128 6.84 5.49 -2.61
C ILE A 128 6.81 6.44 -1.41
N ALA A 129 7.97 6.86 -0.93
CA ALA A 129 8.11 7.89 0.09
C ALA A 129 8.10 9.28 -0.58
N VAL A 130 7.02 10.03 -0.42
CA VAL A 130 6.83 11.36 -1.03
C VAL A 130 7.21 12.51 -0.09
N ALA A 131 7.28 12.26 1.22
CA ALA A 131 7.61 13.26 2.23
C ALA A 131 8.57 12.71 3.29
N LYS A 132 9.36 13.61 3.89
CA LYS A 132 10.38 13.23 4.89
C LYS A 132 9.81 12.53 6.12
N ASN A 133 8.63 12.95 6.57
CA ASN A 133 7.95 12.34 7.70
C ASN A 133 7.47 10.91 7.42
N GLN A 134 7.34 10.51 6.16
CA GLN A 134 6.98 9.14 5.76
C GLN A 134 8.17 8.18 5.83
N GLU A 135 9.41 8.65 5.77
CA GLU A 135 10.61 7.79 5.76
C GLU A 135 10.71 6.90 7.00
N ILE A 136 10.33 7.43 8.18
CA ILE A 136 10.30 6.63 9.42
C ILE A 136 9.24 5.53 9.33
N GLY A 137 8.06 5.85 8.83
CA GLY A 137 6.98 4.88 8.60
C GLY A 137 7.38 3.81 7.61
N VAL A 138 7.99 4.20 6.50
CA VAL A 138 8.49 3.28 5.46
C VAL A 138 9.49 2.27 6.03
N ALA A 139 10.44 2.72 6.85
CA ALA A 139 11.40 1.83 7.50
C ALA A 139 10.71 0.76 8.38
N GLN A 140 9.60 1.11 9.04
CA GLN A 140 8.82 0.14 9.81
C GLN A 140 8.06 -0.83 8.89
N PHE A 141 7.49 -0.38 7.78
CA PHE A 141 6.83 -1.26 6.81
C PHE A 141 7.77 -2.33 6.26
N ILE A 142 9.01 -1.96 5.96
CA ILE A 142 10.04 -2.91 5.49
C ILE A 142 10.48 -3.84 6.64
N LYS A 143 10.81 -3.29 7.81
CA LYS A 143 11.27 -4.06 8.99
C LYS A 143 10.28 -5.16 9.38
N TYR A 144 8.98 -4.91 9.22
CA TYR A 144 7.93 -5.86 9.58
C TYR A 144 7.34 -6.61 8.39
N ASN A 145 7.99 -6.60 7.25
CA ASN A 145 7.55 -7.28 6.01
C ASN A 145 6.11 -6.94 5.61
N ILE A 146 5.67 -5.69 5.87
CA ILE A 146 4.37 -5.18 5.42
C ILE A 146 4.46 -4.74 3.95
N ALA A 147 5.64 -4.30 3.55
CA ALA A 147 5.97 -3.99 2.17
C ALA A 147 7.29 -4.68 1.78
N SER A 148 7.43 -4.98 0.50
CA SER A 148 8.57 -5.72 -0.05
C SER A 148 9.77 -4.82 -0.35
N ASP A 149 9.53 -3.54 -0.67
CA ASP A 149 10.59 -2.57 -0.94
C ASP A 149 10.06 -1.13 -0.88
N PHE A 150 10.93 -0.15 -1.03
CA PHE A 150 10.55 1.25 -1.09
C PHE A 150 11.38 2.05 -2.10
N ILE A 151 10.83 3.20 -2.51
CA ILE A 151 11.47 4.20 -3.38
C ILE A 151 11.40 5.56 -2.68
N SER A 152 12.52 6.24 -2.58
CA SER A 152 12.56 7.66 -2.19
C SER A 152 12.66 8.51 -3.46
N ILE A 153 11.66 9.36 -3.72
CA ILE A 153 11.66 10.28 -4.88
C ILE A 153 12.72 11.37 -4.79
N LYS A 154 13.41 11.49 -3.65
CA LYS A 154 14.57 12.38 -3.48
C LYS A 154 15.83 11.84 -4.14
N ASN A 155 15.92 10.54 -4.35
CA ASN A 155 17.01 9.94 -5.09
C ASN A 155 16.89 10.35 -6.57
N LYS A 156 17.96 10.86 -7.17
CA LYS A 156 17.96 11.31 -8.59
C LYS A 156 17.60 10.16 -9.55
N ASP A 157 18.03 8.94 -9.22
CA ASP A 157 17.86 7.75 -10.05
C ASP A 157 16.62 6.91 -9.66
N TRP A 158 15.69 7.46 -8.90
CA TRP A 158 14.54 6.73 -8.35
C TRP A 158 13.71 6.02 -9.44
N GLN A 159 13.67 6.56 -10.66
CA GLN A 159 12.92 5.99 -11.76
C GLN A 159 13.55 4.68 -12.27
N CYS A 160 14.87 4.64 -12.38
CA CYS A 160 15.60 3.43 -12.74
C CYS A 160 15.51 2.38 -11.62
N ASP A 161 15.65 2.81 -10.38
CA ASP A 161 15.51 1.97 -9.20
C ASP A 161 14.10 1.34 -9.12
N LEU A 162 13.05 2.13 -9.36
CA LEU A 162 11.68 1.64 -9.41
C LEU A 162 11.50 0.54 -10.46
N LYS A 163 11.98 0.76 -11.68
CA LYS A 163 11.88 -0.23 -12.76
C LYS A 163 12.55 -1.55 -12.39
N SER A 164 13.77 -1.49 -11.85
CA SER A 164 14.53 -2.67 -11.42
C SER A 164 13.83 -3.42 -10.29
N LYS A 165 13.29 -2.71 -9.29
CA LYS A 165 12.56 -3.31 -8.17
C LYS A 165 11.25 -3.94 -8.60
N VAL A 166 10.48 -3.28 -9.48
CA VAL A 166 9.25 -3.85 -10.04
C VAL A 166 9.55 -5.15 -10.76
N GLN A 167 10.55 -5.19 -11.64
CA GLN A 167 10.91 -6.41 -12.36
C GLN A 167 11.36 -7.51 -11.40
N ARG A 168 12.24 -7.21 -10.46
CA ARG A 168 12.72 -8.17 -9.48
C ARG A 168 11.57 -8.79 -8.67
N ILE A 169 10.67 -7.96 -8.12
CA ILE A 169 9.57 -8.42 -7.28
C ILE A 169 8.52 -9.15 -8.11
N PHE A 170 8.19 -8.67 -9.31
CA PHE A 170 7.17 -9.30 -10.15
C PHE A 170 7.53 -10.74 -10.57
N TYR A 171 8.82 -10.99 -10.87
CA TYR A 171 9.29 -12.32 -11.29
C TYR A 171 9.79 -13.20 -10.13
N GLN A 172 9.71 -12.73 -8.89
CA GLN A 172 10.05 -13.53 -7.72
C GLN A 172 8.94 -14.55 -7.42
N GLU A 173 9.29 -15.82 -7.24
CA GLU A 173 8.34 -16.91 -7.04
C GLU A 173 7.55 -16.82 -5.72
N SER A 174 8.15 -16.26 -4.66
CA SER A 174 7.52 -16.12 -3.36
C SER A 174 7.89 -14.81 -2.67
N HIS A 175 6.99 -14.31 -1.82
CA HIS A 175 7.17 -13.09 -1.04
C HIS A 175 6.90 -13.35 0.43
N ASP A 176 7.83 -12.95 1.29
CA ASP A 176 7.64 -12.96 2.74
C ASP A 176 6.84 -11.72 3.17
N ILE A 177 5.52 -11.88 3.28
CA ILE A 177 4.61 -10.83 3.73
C ILE A 177 4.09 -11.19 5.11
N ASN A 178 4.09 -10.19 6.02
CA ASN A 178 3.71 -10.38 7.41
C ASN A 178 2.32 -11.01 7.58
N GLN A 179 2.24 -12.06 8.39
CA GLN A 179 1.01 -12.81 8.64
C GLN A 179 0.18 -12.25 9.83
N SER A 180 0.74 -11.30 10.60
CA SER A 180 0.05 -10.75 11.78
C SER A 180 -1.12 -9.83 11.44
N ILE A 181 -1.22 -9.38 10.17
CA ILE A 181 -2.38 -8.63 9.67
C ILE A 181 -3.39 -9.67 9.19
N ASN A 182 -4.32 -10.04 10.07
CA ASN A 182 -5.26 -11.16 9.87
C ASN A 182 -6.74 -10.75 9.72
N GLY A 183 -7.01 -9.46 9.57
CA GLY A 183 -8.38 -8.92 9.44
C GLY A 183 -9.12 -8.73 10.76
N LYS A 184 -8.60 -9.21 11.90
CA LYS A 184 -9.27 -9.16 13.21
C LYS A 184 -8.96 -7.90 14.03
N GLY A 185 -8.34 -6.87 13.44
CA GLY A 185 -7.92 -5.69 14.17
C GLY A 185 -9.06 -4.96 14.88
N THR A 186 -10.22 -4.81 14.23
CA THR A 186 -11.40 -4.19 14.83
C THR A 186 -11.96 -5.00 15.99
N GLU A 187 -12.03 -6.32 15.86
CA GLU A 187 -12.46 -7.23 16.94
C GLU A 187 -11.52 -7.17 18.14
N ASN A 188 -10.21 -7.17 17.90
CA ASN A 188 -9.21 -7.06 18.94
C ASN A 188 -9.32 -5.74 19.70
N ILE A 189 -9.55 -4.61 18.99
CA ILE A 189 -9.77 -3.30 19.61
C ILE A 189 -11.04 -3.32 20.47
N ALA A 190 -12.14 -3.85 19.93
CA ALA A 190 -13.41 -3.94 20.65
C ALA A 190 -13.29 -4.79 21.93
N TYR A 191 -12.59 -5.91 21.86
CA TYR A 191 -12.32 -6.76 23.00
C TYR A 191 -11.57 -6.02 24.12
N GLU A 192 -10.48 -5.34 23.79
CA GLU A 192 -9.70 -4.56 24.77
C GLU A 192 -10.53 -3.43 25.42
N ILE A 193 -11.40 -2.77 24.64
CA ILE A 193 -12.31 -1.74 25.19
C ILE A 193 -13.29 -2.37 26.17
N LEU A 194 -13.88 -3.52 25.84
CA LEU A 194 -14.82 -4.21 26.72
C LEU A 194 -14.18 -4.68 28.03
N GLU A 195 -12.91 -5.09 28.00
CA GLU A 195 -12.16 -5.45 29.22
C GLU A 195 -11.90 -4.25 30.14
N LEU A 196 -11.78 -3.03 29.58
CA LEU A 196 -11.56 -1.81 30.37
C LEU A 196 -12.81 -1.30 31.11
N ILE A 197 -14.00 -1.72 30.72
CA ILE A 197 -15.27 -1.26 31.31
C ILE A 197 -15.90 -2.31 32.24
N LYS A 198 -15.24 -3.45 32.44
CA LYS A 198 -15.59 -4.45 33.45
C LYS A 198 -15.04 -4.06 34.81
#